data_0d3c232f000efcfcc4e7f4b5ba28cb5a
#
_entry.id   0d3c232f000efcfcc4e7f4b5ba28cb5a
#
_cell.length_a   1.000
_cell.length_b   1.000
_cell.length_c   1.000
_cell.angle_alpha   90.00
_cell.angle_beta   90.00
_cell.angle_gamma   90.00
#
_symmetry.space_group_name_H-M   'P 1'
#
loop_
_entity.id
_entity.type
_entity.pdbx_description
1 polymer ?
#
loop_
_entity_poly.entity_id
_entity_poly.type
_entity_poly.pdbx_seq_one_letter_code
_entity_poly.pdbx_strand_id
1 'polypeptide(L)'
;LILADDVGWFDVGAYHRGLMGTETPNIDRLAAEGVMFTDAYAQASCTAGRAAFITGQIPMRTGLTTVGMPGALQGIQAEDPTLAELLKPEGYMTAQIGKNHLGDRNEFLPTVHGFDEFFGYLYHLDAMEDPAHPNYPQNLLNVVGPRNMVHSWATDTDDPTEMPRWGKVGKQKIE
;
A
#
# COMPACT_ATOMS: atom_id res chain seq x y z
N LEU A 1 -1.68 6.85 -11.38
CA LEU A 1 -0.67 5.80 -11.24
C LEU A 1 -1.34 4.47 -10.91
N ILE A 2 -0.82 3.38 -11.47
CA ILE A 2 -1.28 2.02 -11.19
C ILE A 2 -0.04 1.21 -10.80
N LEU A 3 -0.07 0.58 -9.62
CA LEU A 3 0.96 -0.33 -9.16
C LEU A 3 0.38 -1.74 -9.12
N ALA A 4 0.81 -2.59 -10.04
CA ALA A 4 0.40 -3.99 -10.09
C ALA A 4 1.09 -4.81 -8.98
N ASP A 5 0.39 -5.85 -8.50
CA ASP A 5 0.86 -6.73 -7.42
C ASP A 5 0.78 -8.18 -7.92
N ASP A 6 1.92 -8.83 -7.98
CA ASP A 6 2.08 -10.20 -8.50
C ASP A 6 1.55 -10.42 -9.93
N VAL A 7 1.59 -9.37 -10.77
CA VAL A 7 1.27 -9.47 -12.19
C VAL A 7 2.57 -9.74 -12.97
N GLY A 8 2.66 -10.90 -13.56
CA GLY A 8 3.84 -11.32 -14.32
C GLY A 8 3.88 -10.73 -15.72
N TRP A 9 5.04 -10.84 -16.37
CA TRP A 9 5.25 -10.38 -17.74
C TRP A 9 4.23 -10.96 -18.72
N PHE A 10 3.95 -12.27 -18.61
CA PHE A 10 3.00 -12.94 -19.48
C PHE A 10 1.52 -12.78 -19.11
N ASP A 11 1.20 -11.99 -18.08
CA ASP A 11 -0.17 -11.62 -17.76
C ASP A 11 -0.64 -10.37 -18.51
N VAL A 12 0.28 -9.63 -19.15
CA VAL A 12 0.02 -8.37 -19.86
C VAL A 12 0.15 -8.56 -21.37
N GLY A 13 -0.93 -8.27 -22.11
CA GLY A 13 -1.03 -8.46 -23.56
C GLY A 13 0.10 -7.80 -24.35
N ALA A 14 0.43 -6.55 -24.04
CA ALA A 14 1.51 -5.79 -24.68
C ALA A 14 2.87 -6.50 -24.60
N TYR A 15 3.12 -7.27 -23.54
CA TYR A 15 4.36 -8.02 -23.36
C TYR A 15 4.32 -9.41 -23.99
N HIS A 16 3.25 -10.18 -23.79
CA HIS A 16 3.18 -11.54 -24.35
C HIS A 16 2.76 -11.61 -25.83
N ARG A 17 2.21 -10.51 -26.39
CA ARG A 17 1.90 -10.33 -27.83
C ARG A 17 1.08 -11.46 -28.43
N GLY A 18 0.07 -11.93 -27.70
CA GLY A 18 -0.81 -13.01 -28.14
C GLY A 18 -0.32 -14.43 -27.82
N LEU A 19 0.82 -14.58 -27.13
CA LEU A 19 1.30 -15.90 -26.71
C LEU A 19 0.39 -16.55 -25.65
N MET A 20 -0.20 -15.73 -24.79
CA MET A 20 -1.13 -16.17 -23.73
C MET A 20 -2.56 -15.83 -24.12
N GLY A 21 -3.52 -16.55 -23.54
CA GLY A 21 -4.95 -16.32 -23.78
C GLY A 21 -5.57 -15.16 -23.00
N THR A 22 -4.79 -14.47 -22.18
CA THR A 22 -5.24 -13.30 -21.42
C THR A 22 -5.21 -12.04 -22.28
N GLU A 23 -6.19 -11.18 -22.11
CA GLU A 23 -6.27 -9.89 -22.83
C GLU A 23 -6.28 -8.74 -21.81
N THR A 24 -5.45 -7.71 -22.07
CA THR A 24 -5.37 -6.50 -21.26
C THR A 24 -5.53 -5.24 -22.13
N PRO A 25 -6.68 -5.06 -22.81
CA PRO A 25 -6.80 -4.09 -23.91
C PRO A 25 -6.56 -2.64 -23.49
N ASN A 26 -6.89 -2.27 -22.26
CA ASN A 26 -6.65 -0.92 -21.77
C ASN A 26 -5.17 -0.68 -21.43
N ILE A 27 -4.48 -1.67 -20.88
CA ILE A 27 -3.04 -1.59 -20.61
C ILE A 27 -2.26 -1.63 -21.93
N ASP A 28 -2.68 -2.48 -22.86
CA ASP A 28 -2.08 -2.58 -24.20
C ASP A 28 -2.20 -1.27 -24.97
N ARG A 29 -3.33 -0.58 -24.81
CA ARG A 29 -3.51 0.77 -25.39
C ARG A 29 -2.55 1.78 -24.79
N LEU A 30 -2.35 1.78 -23.47
CA LEU A 30 -1.36 2.65 -22.82
C LEU A 30 0.06 2.39 -23.35
N ALA A 31 0.40 1.12 -23.57
CA ALA A 31 1.70 0.76 -24.16
C ALA A 31 1.84 1.23 -25.61
N ALA A 32 0.75 1.17 -26.40
CA ALA A 32 0.74 1.61 -27.80
C ALA A 32 0.78 3.14 -27.96
N GLU A 33 0.16 3.87 -27.07
CA GLU A 33 0.08 5.34 -27.09
C GLU A 33 1.24 6.03 -26.34
N GLY A 34 1.95 5.29 -25.50
CA GLY A 34 3.00 5.80 -24.62
C GLY A 34 4.36 5.12 -24.80
N VAL A 35 5.00 4.82 -23.71
CA VAL A 35 6.30 4.15 -23.66
C VAL A 35 6.19 2.84 -22.91
N MET A 36 6.73 1.77 -23.47
CA MET A 36 6.84 0.46 -22.85
C MET A 36 8.31 0.14 -22.57
N PHE A 37 8.63 -0.14 -21.32
CA PHE A 37 9.96 -0.58 -20.92
C PHE A 37 10.09 -2.09 -21.06
N THR A 38 11.16 -2.56 -21.67
CA THR A 38 11.47 -3.99 -21.82
C THR A 38 12.34 -4.54 -20.69
N ASP A 39 13.03 -3.66 -19.98
CA ASP A 39 14.00 -4.01 -18.95
C ASP A 39 13.82 -3.09 -17.71
N ALA A 40 12.64 -3.15 -17.10
CA ALA A 40 12.34 -2.44 -15.86
C ALA A 40 12.10 -3.45 -14.73
N TYR A 41 12.90 -3.37 -13.68
CA TYR A 41 12.87 -4.30 -12.57
C TYR A 41 12.39 -3.61 -11.29
N ALA A 42 11.41 -4.22 -10.62
CA ALA A 42 10.94 -3.81 -9.31
C ALA A 42 11.76 -4.48 -8.18
N GLN A 43 11.42 -4.17 -6.96
CA GLN A 43 12.03 -4.81 -5.78
C GLN A 43 11.46 -6.21 -5.55
N ALA A 44 12.19 -7.03 -4.81
CA ALA A 44 11.90 -8.45 -4.66
C ALA A 44 10.73 -8.78 -3.70
N SER A 45 10.17 -7.80 -2.98
CA SER A 45 9.01 -7.99 -2.13
C SER A 45 8.00 -6.88 -2.29
N CYS A 46 6.73 -7.17 -2.00
CA CYS A 46 5.66 -6.18 -2.15
C CYS A 46 5.87 -4.94 -1.27
N THR A 47 6.26 -5.08 -0.02
CA THR A 47 6.59 -3.94 0.86
C THR A 47 7.77 -3.14 0.29
N ALA A 48 8.85 -3.80 -0.12
CA ALA A 48 10.01 -3.13 -0.67
C ALA A 48 9.68 -2.37 -1.98
N GLY A 49 8.93 -3.00 -2.88
CA GLY A 49 8.50 -2.39 -4.14
C GLY A 49 7.57 -1.19 -3.92
N ARG A 50 6.61 -1.33 -3.01
CA ARG A 50 5.67 -0.25 -2.67
C ARG A 50 6.34 0.92 -1.99
N ALA A 51 7.23 0.65 -1.04
CA ALA A 51 8.05 1.69 -0.40
C ALA A 51 8.91 2.42 -1.44
N ALA A 52 9.64 1.70 -2.29
CA ALA A 52 10.47 2.29 -3.32
C ALA A 52 9.66 3.15 -4.30
N PHE A 53 8.47 2.68 -4.70
CA PHE A 53 7.59 3.41 -5.61
C PHE A 53 7.05 4.70 -4.99
N ILE A 54 6.56 4.65 -3.75
CA ILE A 54 5.94 5.80 -3.09
C ILE A 54 6.98 6.82 -2.63
N THR A 55 8.15 6.38 -2.13
CA THR A 55 9.16 7.27 -1.56
C THR A 55 10.27 7.67 -2.54
N GLY A 56 10.38 6.96 -3.68
CA GLY A 56 11.52 7.13 -4.59
C GLY A 56 12.86 6.66 -4.01
N GLN A 57 12.84 5.92 -2.90
CA GLN A 57 14.04 5.46 -2.19
C GLN A 57 14.23 3.96 -2.33
N ILE A 58 15.48 3.51 -2.35
CA ILE A 58 15.79 2.08 -2.30
C ILE A 58 15.41 1.50 -0.93
N PRO A 59 14.92 0.25 -0.84
CA PRO A 59 14.44 -0.35 0.40
C PRO A 59 15.46 -0.39 1.53
N MET A 60 16.74 -0.45 1.20
CA MET A 60 17.84 -0.39 2.18
C MET A 60 17.86 0.93 2.95
N ARG A 61 17.38 2.02 2.35
CA ARG A 61 17.33 3.33 2.97
C ARG A 61 16.13 3.49 3.90
N THR A 62 14.97 3.01 3.48
CA THR A 62 13.73 3.06 4.29
C THR A 62 13.68 1.96 5.37
N GLY A 63 14.54 0.93 5.27
CA GLY A 63 14.46 -0.26 6.12
C GLY A 63 13.33 -1.23 5.76
N LEU A 64 12.50 -0.89 4.76
CA LEU A 64 11.34 -1.68 4.33
C LEU A 64 11.74 -2.71 3.27
N THR A 65 12.62 -3.62 3.64
CA THR A 65 13.21 -4.62 2.72
C THR A 65 12.38 -5.89 2.57
N THR A 66 11.47 -6.14 3.50
CA THR A 66 10.63 -7.35 3.53
C THR A 66 9.24 -7.02 4.08
N VAL A 67 8.32 -7.96 3.95
CA VAL A 67 6.95 -7.81 4.43
C VAL A 67 6.90 -7.74 5.97
N GLY A 68 6.08 -6.84 6.49
CA GLY A 68 5.70 -6.81 7.90
C GLY A 68 4.50 -7.72 8.16
N MET A 69 4.25 -7.98 9.44
CA MET A 69 3.08 -8.73 9.92
C MET A 69 2.10 -7.78 10.62
N PRO A 70 0.81 -8.14 10.73
CA PRO A 70 -0.17 -7.33 11.46
C PRO A 70 0.30 -6.95 12.86
N GLY A 71 0.21 -5.66 13.20
CA GLY A 71 0.67 -5.10 14.47
C GLY A 71 2.18 -4.88 14.58
N ALA A 72 2.97 -5.16 13.54
CA ALA A 72 4.42 -4.94 13.56
C ALA A 72 4.77 -3.46 13.79
N LEU A 73 5.91 -3.26 14.46
CA LEU A 73 6.49 -1.92 14.64
C LEU A 73 7.20 -1.41 13.37
N GLN A 74 7.31 -2.26 12.36
CA GLN A 74 7.93 -1.93 11.08
C GLN A 74 6.89 -1.31 10.15
N GLY A 75 7.17 -0.14 9.63
CA GLY A 75 6.34 0.58 8.67
C GLY A 75 7.09 1.80 8.13
N ILE A 76 6.43 2.53 7.24
CA ILE A 76 6.96 3.78 6.69
C ILE A 76 7.17 4.80 7.81
N GLN A 77 8.29 5.49 7.81
CA GLN A 77 8.64 6.45 8.84
C GLN A 77 8.30 7.89 8.40
N ALA A 78 8.13 8.78 9.38
CA ALA A 78 7.81 10.19 9.10
C ALA A 78 8.91 10.93 8.32
N GLU A 79 10.14 10.41 8.33
CA GLU A 79 11.27 10.95 7.60
C GLU A 79 11.32 10.51 6.13
N ASP A 80 10.52 9.51 5.75
CA ASP A 80 10.46 8.99 4.38
C ASP A 80 9.51 9.85 3.54
N PRO A 81 10.02 10.73 2.66
CA PRO A 81 9.14 11.57 1.83
C PRO A 81 8.32 10.71 0.87
N THR A 82 7.07 11.05 0.69
CA THR A 82 6.18 10.35 -0.24
C THR A 82 5.86 11.19 -1.48
N LEU A 83 5.47 10.53 -2.57
CA LEU A 83 4.94 11.20 -3.75
C LEU A 83 3.76 12.12 -3.41
N ALA A 84 2.91 11.72 -2.46
CA ALA A 84 1.76 12.51 -2.03
C ALA A 84 2.20 13.81 -1.35
N GLU A 85 3.16 13.74 -0.43
CA GLU A 85 3.72 14.92 0.24
C GLU A 85 4.38 15.90 -0.74
N LEU A 86 5.03 15.39 -1.79
CA LEU A 86 5.67 16.22 -2.82
C LEU A 86 4.65 16.87 -3.77
N LEU A 87 3.55 16.18 -4.08
CA LEU A 87 2.52 16.69 -5.00
C LEU A 87 1.52 17.63 -4.34
N LYS A 88 1.28 17.49 -3.05
CA LYS A 88 0.31 18.31 -2.32
C LYS A 88 0.61 19.81 -2.37
N PRO A 89 1.86 20.31 -2.19
CA PRO A 89 2.18 21.72 -2.35
C PRO A 89 1.97 22.25 -3.78
N GLU A 90 1.98 21.37 -4.77
CA GLU A 90 1.71 21.69 -6.18
C GLU A 90 0.20 21.73 -6.50
N GLY A 91 -0.67 21.61 -5.50
CA GLY A 91 -2.12 21.71 -5.62
C GLY A 91 -2.83 20.41 -6.02
N TYR A 92 -2.15 19.28 -5.96
CA TYR A 92 -2.78 17.98 -6.23
C TYR A 92 -3.58 17.51 -5.01
N MET A 93 -4.76 16.99 -5.25
CA MET A 93 -5.46 16.09 -4.32
C MET A 93 -4.93 14.68 -4.52
N THR A 94 -4.69 13.98 -3.44
CA THR A 94 -4.01 12.69 -3.46
C THR A 94 -4.83 11.61 -2.76
N ALA A 95 -5.02 10.48 -3.44
CA ALA A 95 -5.68 9.31 -2.84
C ALA A 95 -4.88 8.04 -3.14
N GLN A 96 -4.84 7.14 -2.18
CA GLN A 96 -4.33 5.78 -2.37
C GLN A 96 -5.48 4.79 -2.22
N ILE A 97 -5.71 4.02 -3.26
CA ILE A 97 -6.78 3.02 -3.30
C ILE A 97 -6.16 1.64 -3.52
N GLY A 98 -6.50 0.69 -2.64
CA GLY A 98 -5.98 -0.67 -2.69
C GLY A 98 -4.95 -0.99 -1.62
N LYS A 99 -4.08 -1.98 -1.88
CA LYS A 99 -3.08 -2.45 -0.91
C LYS A 99 -2.01 -1.40 -0.62
N ASN A 100 -1.77 -1.13 0.67
CA ASN A 100 -0.66 -0.27 1.13
C ASN A 100 0.63 -1.05 1.41
N HIS A 101 0.59 -1.99 2.33
CA HIS A 101 1.69 -2.86 2.78
C HIS A 101 2.95 -2.15 3.32
N LEU A 102 2.77 -0.98 3.93
CA LEU A 102 3.83 -0.20 4.55
C LEU A 102 3.65 -0.05 6.07
N GLY A 103 2.95 -1.01 6.68
CA GLY A 103 2.58 -1.03 8.09
C GLY A 103 1.10 -0.78 8.33
N ASP A 104 0.59 -1.26 9.47
CA ASP A 104 -0.85 -1.17 9.81
C ASP A 104 -1.13 -0.34 11.07
N ARG A 105 -0.10 0.18 11.72
CA ARG A 105 -0.29 1.11 12.82
C ARG A 105 -0.75 2.47 12.30
N ASN A 106 -1.41 3.25 13.15
CA ASN A 106 -1.98 4.54 12.75
C ASN A 106 -0.93 5.50 12.19
N GLU A 107 0.28 5.49 12.76
CA GLU A 107 1.41 6.29 12.29
C GLU A 107 1.95 5.89 10.91
N PHE A 108 1.54 4.75 10.36
CA PHE A 108 1.98 4.25 9.05
C PHE A 108 0.92 4.35 7.96
N LEU A 109 -0.27 4.86 8.29
CA LEU A 109 -1.34 4.99 7.31
C LEU A 109 -1.03 6.07 6.26
N PRO A 110 -1.44 5.88 5.01
CA PRO A 110 -1.16 6.84 3.94
C PRO A 110 -1.60 8.27 4.25
N THR A 111 -2.67 8.43 5.01
CA THR A 111 -3.26 9.75 5.35
C THR A 111 -2.43 10.58 6.31
N VAL A 112 -1.46 10.00 7.02
CA VAL A 112 -0.45 10.75 7.77
C VAL A 112 0.89 10.86 7.02
N HIS A 113 0.94 10.36 5.78
CA HIS A 113 2.06 10.43 4.85
C HIS A 113 1.68 11.14 3.54
N GLY A 114 0.89 12.21 3.65
CA GLY A 114 0.60 13.13 2.56
C GLY A 114 -0.65 12.83 1.73
N PHE A 115 -1.20 11.62 1.77
CA PHE A 115 -2.45 11.32 1.07
C PHE A 115 -3.65 11.98 1.76
N ASP A 116 -4.55 12.55 0.98
CA ASP A 116 -5.79 13.13 1.49
C ASP A 116 -6.80 12.05 1.86
N GLU A 117 -6.79 10.94 1.12
CA GLU A 117 -7.68 9.79 1.33
C GLU A 117 -6.94 8.47 1.12
N PHE A 118 -7.29 7.48 1.93
CA PHE A 118 -6.89 6.09 1.74
C PHE A 118 -8.10 5.17 1.89
N PHE A 119 -8.26 4.26 0.94
CA PHE A 119 -9.25 3.19 1.02
C PHE A 119 -8.63 1.88 0.53
N GLY A 120 -8.45 0.91 1.42
CA GLY A 120 -7.83 -0.32 1.01
C GLY A 120 -7.34 -1.22 2.13
N TYR A 121 -6.46 -2.11 1.76
CA TYR A 121 -5.85 -3.11 2.61
C TYR A 121 -4.47 -2.68 3.10
N LEU A 122 -4.16 -3.03 4.34
CA LEU A 122 -2.85 -2.69 4.92
C LEU A 122 -1.79 -3.77 4.68
N TYR A 123 -2.21 -5.01 4.35
CA TYR A 123 -1.34 -6.14 4.03
C TYR A 123 -1.86 -6.90 2.80
N HIS A 124 -1.33 -8.11 2.53
CA HIS A 124 -1.85 -9.04 1.52
C HIS A 124 -3.04 -9.85 2.06
N LEU A 125 -3.71 -10.58 1.16
CA LEU A 125 -4.95 -11.30 1.49
C LEU A 125 -4.77 -12.33 2.62
N ASP A 126 -3.65 -13.03 2.68
CA ASP A 126 -3.39 -14.04 3.71
C ASP A 126 -3.32 -13.44 5.11
N ALA A 127 -2.80 -12.23 5.25
CA ALA A 127 -2.75 -11.50 6.52
C ALA A 127 -4.07 -10.80 6.85
N MET A 128 -5.09 -10.97 6.01
CA MET A 128 -6.43 -10.43 6.16
C MET A 128 -7.46 -11.54 6.40
N GLU A 129 -7.05 -12.64 6.99
CA GLU A 129 -7.95 -13.74 7.34
C GLU A 129 -9.21 -13.24 8.01
N ASP A 130 -10.34 -13.83 7.63
CA ASP A 130 -11.63 -13.49 8.21
C ASP A 130 -11.69 -13.95 9.67
N PRO A 131 -11.81 -13.02 10.63
CA PRO A 131 -11.94 -13.39 12.05
C PRO A 131 -13.19 -14.21 12.37
N ALA A 132 -14.18 -14.21 11.50
CA ALA A 132 -15.38 -15.03 11.63
C ALA A 132 -15.18 -16.44 11.07
N HIS A 133 -14.08 -16.71 10.36
CA HIS A 133 -13.81 -18.05 9.84
C HIS A 133 -13.57 -19.05 10.98
N PRO A 134 -14.15 -20.26 10.94
CA PRO A 134 -14.06 -21.25 12.04
C PRO A 134 -12.62 -21.63 12.45
N ASN A 135 -11.69 -21.57 11.51
CA ASN A 135 -10.28 -21.91 11.74
C ASN A 135 -9.43 -20.72 12.17
N TYR A 136 -10.00 -19.51 12.28
CA TYR A 136 -9.25 -18.36 12.74
C TYR A 136 -8.83 -18.52 14.20
N PRO A 137 -7.56 -18.31 14.57
CA PRO A 137 -7.09 -18.44 15.95
C PRO A 137 -7.69 -17.34 16.83
N GLN A 138 -8.78 -17.65 17.52
CA GLN A 138 -9.53 -16.68 18.33
C GLN A 138 -8.71 -16.01 19.44
N ASN A 139 -7.70 -16.70 19.95
CA ASN A 139 -6.76 -16.14 20.92
C ASN A 139 -5.87 -15.03 20.33
N LEU A 140 -5.76 -14.92 19.00
CA LEU A 140 -4.98 -13.89 18.33
C LEU A 140 -5.81 -12.67 17.94
N LEU A 141 -7.13 -12.77 17.95
CA LEU A 141 -8.04 -11.73 17.49
C LEU A 141 -7.75 -10.35 18.10
N ASN A 142 -7.47 -10.30 19.38
CA ASN A 142 -7.19 -9.06 20.12
C ASN A 142 -5.70 -8.74 20.27
N VAL A 143 -4.83 -9.58 19.75
CA VAL A 143 -3.37 -9.44 19.90
C VAL A 143 -2.72 -9.04 18.59
N VAL A 144 -2.97 -9.79 17.53
CA VAL A 144 -2.33 -9.61 16.22
C VAL A 144 -3.32 -9.65 15.04
N GLY A 145 -4.61 -9.87 15.29
CA GLY A 145 -5.62 -10.03 14.26
C GLY A 145 -5.59 -8.86 13.23
N PRO A 146 -5.96 -9.16 11.98
CA PRO A 146 -5.89 -8.19 10.89
C PRO A 146 -6.78 -6.98 11.15
N ARG A 147 -6.40 -5.87 10.54
CA ARG A 147 -7.17 -4.63 10.57
C ARG A 147 -8.25 -4.58 9.47
N ASN A 148 -8.19 -5.52 8.52
CA ASN A 148 -9.06 -5.61 7.35
C ASN A 148 -9.00 -4.37 6.45
N MET A 149 -10.12 -4.01 5.83
CA MET A 149 -10.26 -2.77 5.05
C MET A 149 -10.25 -1.57 5.98
N VAL A 150 -9.52 -0.56 5.59
CA VAL A 150 -9.46 0.74 6.27
C VAL A 150 -9.86 1.83 5.29
N HIS A 151 -10.71 2.73 5.74
CA HIS A 151 -10.96 3.99 5.07
C HIS A 151 -10.50 5.11 5.98
N SER A 152 -9.60 5.95 5.50
CA SER A 152 -9.11 7.08 6.29
C SER A 152 -8.99 8.35 5.46
N TRP A 153 -9.07 9.49 6.15
CA TRP A 153 -8.93 10.84 5.58
C TRP A 153 -7.96 11.66 6.40
N ALA A 154 -7.11 12.43 5.73
CA ALA A 154 -6.26 13.41 6.40
C ALA A 154 -7.09 14.53 7.04
N THR A 155 -6.67 14.99 8.21
CA THR A 155 -7.29 16.12 8.94
C THR A 155 -6.24 17.13 9.35
N ASP A 156 -6.65 18.39 9.57
CA ASP A 156 -5.74 19.45 10.02
C ASP A 156 -5.42 19.37 11.52
N THR A 157 -6.29 18.70 12.28
CA THR A 157 -6.18 18.59 13.74
C THR A 157 -5.94 17.16 14.17
N ASP A 158 -5.17 16.99 15.24
CA ASP A 158 -5.00 15.68 15.87
C ASP A 158 -6.32 15.16 16.44
N ASP A 159 -6.65 13.92 16.15
CA ASP A 159 -7.65 13.18 16.88
C ASP A 159 -6.98 12.57 18.12
N PRO A 160 -7.44 12.87 19.34
CA PRO A 160 -6.86 12.35 20.56
C PRO A 160 -7.21 10.89 20.86
N THR A 161 -8.06 10.28 20.04
CA THR A 161 -8.51 8.90 20.21
C THR A 161 -7.33 7.93 20.11
N GLU A 162 -7.24 7.02 21.05
CA GLU A 162 -6.29 5.91 21.02
C GLU A 162 -6.99 4.63 20.59
N MET A 163 -6.35 3.93 19.66
CA MET A 163 -6.69 2.55 19.30
C MET A 163 -5.60 1.65 19.88
N PRO A 164 -5.80 0.97 21.00
CA PRO A 164 -4.72 0.41 21.84
C PRO A 164 -3.67 -0.39 21.11
N ARG A 165 -4.05 -1.08 20.03
CA ARG A 165 -3.13 -1.91 19.26
C ARG A 165 -2.44 -1.13 18.12
N TRP A 166 -3.09 -0.11 17.60
CA TRP A 166 -2.61 0.62 16.42
C TRP A 166 -2.09 2.04 16.71
N GLY A 167 -2.06 2.42 17.98
CA GLY A 167 -1.53 3.71 18.42
C GLY A 167 -2.55 4.85 18.36
N LYS A 168 -2.06 6.08 18.48
CA LYS A 168 -2.88 7.29 18.39
C LYS A 168 -3.34 7.50 16.96
N VAL A 169 -4.55 8.02 16.81
CA VAL A 169 -5.12 8.28 15.48
C VAL A 169 -4.33 9.36 14.74
N GLY A 170 -3.88 10.42 15.42
CA GLY A 170 -3.12 11.50 14.79
C GLY A 170 -4.00 12.41 13.92
N LYS A 171 -3.39 13.03 12.91
CA LYS A 171 -4.07 13.96 11.98
C LYS A 171 -4.83 13.22 10.88
N GLN A 172 -5.73 12.32 11.27
CA GLN A 172 -6.57 11.57 10.35
C GLN A 172 -7.87 11.12 11.01
N LYS A 173 -8.90 10.89 10.21
CA LYS A 173 -10.12 10.17 10.58
C LYS A 173 -10.02 8.76 10.03
N ILE A 174 -10.40 7.75 10.80
CA ILE A 174 -10.31 6.34 10.42
C ILE A 174 -11.66 5.66 10.64
N GLU A 175 -12.11 4.90 9.62
CA GLU A 175 -13.32 4.04 9.65
C GLU A 175 -13.00 2.62 9.18
#